data_c1b4e1adb7e14d789e98e7d1595ee870
#
_entry.id   c1b4e1adb7e14d789e98e7d1595ee870
#
_cell.length_a   1.000
_cell.length_b   1.000
_cell.length_c   1.000
_cell.angle_alpha   90.00
_cell.angle_beta   90.00
_cell.angle_gamma   90.00
#
_symmetry.space_group_name_H-M   'P 1'
#
loop_
_entity.id
_entity.type
_entity.pdbx_description
1 polymer ?
#
loop_
_entity_poly.entity_id
_entity_poly.type
_entity_poly.pdbx_seq_one_letter_code
_entity_poly.pdbx_strand_id
1 'polypeptide(L)'
;MNKIIQFVLILAVGLVLYFLLNRMMQKLMVELSEILYKEVNPEKYLQVLNGWKGKMFFSKKTRSLMAIDALLMQNETAKIEEIFEQLDAVKMNPGNKLGLAQKEVSFYIDTKQFDKALKAYDTLKEIAAKFNNPQVESILKECTFLVEIYIHHNTEILDELLDLAGKMSNPFYQGIFLYRAAKLYYFKQDEENCRKLLEEAKEKLQGTAWEVMIRQMLEENPALVAER
;
A
#
# COMPACT_ATOMS: atom_id res chain seq x y z
N MET A 1 -37.05 34.74 20.59
CA MET A 1 -36.78 33.30 20.30
C MET A 1 -36.00 32.72 21.48
N ASN A 2 -36.44 31.62 22.10
CA ASN A 2 -35.82 31.05 23.28
C ASN A 2 -34.39 30.64 22.96
N LYS A 3 -33.39 31.06 23.79
CA LYS A 3 -31.96 30.77 23.58
C LYS A 3 -31.68 29.25 23.37
N ILE A 4 -32.48 28.39 23.99
CA ILE A 4 -32.42 26.93 23.86
C ILE A 4 -32.77 26.52 22.41
N ILE A 5 -33.85 27.11 21.82
CA ILE A 5 -34.28 26.80 20.46
C ILE A 5 -33.21 27.25 19.45
N GLN A 6 -32.60 28.41 19.65
CA GLN A 6 -31.51 28.89 18.81
C GLN A 6 -30.31 27.95 18.86
N PHE A 7 -29.92 27.49 20.05
CA PHE A 7 -28.81 26.56 20.22
C PHE A 7 -29.08 25.22 19.54
N VAL A 8 -30.28 24.65 19.71
CA VAL A 8 -30.70 23.39 19.04
C VAL A 8 -30.66 23.53 17.53
N LEU A 9 -31.11 24.67 17.00
CA LEU A 9 -31.15 24.94 15.56
C LEU A 9 -29.73 25.04 14.98
N ILE A 10 -28.79 25.71 15.67
CA ILE A 10 -27.38 25.79 15.29
C ILE A 10 -26.75 24.41 15.28
N LEU A 11 -27.02 23.60 16.29
CA LEU A 11 -26.49 22.25 16.40
C LEU A 11 -27.03 21.32 15.30
N ALA A 12 -28.31 21.42 14.98
CA ALA A 12 -28.94 20.68 13.89
C ALA A 12 -28.33 21.06 12.52
N VAL A 13 -28.16 22.36 12.24
CA VAL A 13 -27.51 22.85 11.01
C VAL A 13 -26.06 22.35 10.95
N GLY A 14 -25.32 22.41 12.06
CA GLY A 14 -23.95 21.88 12.16
C GLY A 14 -23.86 20.39 11.82
N LEU A 15 -24.79 19.59 12.36
CA LEU A 15 -24.87 18.14 12.05
C LEU A 15 -25.17 17.89 10.56
N VAL A 16 -26.13 18.59 10.00
CA VAL A 16 -26.46 18.44 8.56
C VAL A 16 -25.26 18.81 7.69
N LEU A 17 -24.59 19.91 7.97
CA LEU A 17 -23.37 20.32 7.26
C LEU A 17 -22.26 19.28 7.42
N TYR A 18 -22.04 18.76 8.60
CA TYR A 18 -21.08 17.69 8.85
C TYR A 18 -21.37 16.46 7.99
N PHE A 19 -22.62 15.98 7.96
CA PHE A 19 -23.01 14.85 7.13
C PHE A 19 -22.81 15.10 5.63
N LEU A 20 -23.16 16.31 5.16
CA LEU A 20 -22.98 16.69 3.76
C LEU A 20 -21.49 16.73 3.37
N LEU A 21 -20.66 17.37 4.19
CA LEU A 21 -19.21 17.44 3.95
C LEU A 21 -18.56 16.06 3.99
N ASN A 22 -18.93 15.20 4.96
CA ASN A 22 -18.43 13.85 5.03
C ASN A 22 -18.84 13.03 3.79
N ARG A 23 -20.08 13.15 3.33
CA ARG A 23 -20.54 12.49 2.09
C ARG A 23 -19.78 12.98 0.86
N MET A 24 -19.48 14.29 0.79
CA MET A 24 -18.69 14.85 -0.32
C MET A 24 -17.24 14.33 -0.27
N MET A 25 -16.63 14.25 0.90
CA MET A 25 -15.29 13.67 1.09
C MET A 25 -15.26 12.21 0.66
N GLN A 26 -16.24 11.40 1.07
CA GLN A 26 -16.34 9.99 0.68
C GLN A 26 -16.48 9.83 -0.86
N LYS A 27 -17.31 10.64 -1.49
CA LYS A 27 -17.44 10.64 -2.96
C LYS A 27 -16.10 10.99 -3.63
N LEU A 28 -15.38 11.98 -3.12
CA LEU A 28 -14.07 12.34 -3.66
C LEU A 28 -13.05 11.20 -3.49
N MET A 29 -13.07 10.49 -2.37
CA MET A 29 -12.21 9.32 -2.16
C MET A 29 -12.51 8.20 -3.16
N VAL A 30 -13.79 7.92 -3.42
CA VAL A 30 -14.20 6.93 -4.43
C VAL A 30 -13.77 7.39 -5.82
N GLU A 31 -14.03 8.65 -6.21
CA GLU A 31 -13.61 9.24 -7.48
C GLU A 31 -12.10 9.11 -7.69
N LEU A 32 -11.29 9.47 -6.68
CA LEU A 32 -9.83 9.33 -6.73
C LEU A 32 -9.41 7.88 -6.89
N SER A 33 -10.02 6.96 -6.15
CA SER A 33 -9.72 5.53 -6.27
C SER A 33 -10.07 4.97 -7.66
N GLU A 34 -11.20 5.38 -8.24
CA GLU A 34 -11.59 4.98 -9.60
C GLU A 34 -10.62 5.50 -10.66
N ILE A 35 -10.24 6.78 -10.58
CA ILE A 35 -9.27 7.38 -11.51
C ILE A 35 -7.93 6.64 -11.44
N LEU A 36 -7.44 6.33 -10.24
CA LEU A 36 -6.12 5.72 -10.08
C LEU A 36 -6.11 4.24 -10.48
N TYR A 37 -7.09 3.46 -10.01
CA TYR A 37 -7.03 1.99 -10.10
C TYR A 37 -7.90 1.38 -11.20
N LYS A 38 -8.96 2.08 -11.66
CA LYS A 38 -9.81 1.61 -12.76
C LYS A 38 -9.46 2.27 -14.09
N GLU A 39 -9.33 3.62 -14.09
CA GLU A 39 -8.96 4.37 -15.30
C GLU A 39 -7.44 4.32 -15.55
N VAL A 40 -6.64 3.94 -14.54
CA VAL A 40 -5.16 3.90 -14.56
C VAL A 40 -4.59 5.22 -15.06
N ASN A 41 -5.12 6.34 -14.53
CA ASN A 41 -4.75 7.68 -14.97
C ASN A 41 -4.14 8.51 -13.82
N PRO A 42 -2.84 8.35 -13.52
CA PRO A 42 -2.17 9.03 -12.42
C PRO A 42 -2.12 10.56 -12.59
N GLU A 43 -2.06 11.05 -13.83
CA GLU A 43 -2.05 12.50 -14.09
C GLU A 43 -3.38 13.15 -13.69
N LYS A 44 -4.50 12.59 -14.14
CA LYS A 44 -5.84 13.03 -13.77
C LYS A 44 -6.04 12.92 -12.24
N TYR A 45 -5.56 11.84 -11.64
CA TYR A 45 -5.59 11.68 -10.19
C TYR A 45 -4.90 12.83 -9.46
N LEU A 46 -3.67 13.17 -9.86
CA LEU A 46 -2.90 14.27 -9.26
C LEU A 46 -3.58 15.64 -9.49
N GLN A 47 -4.21 15.85 -10.65
CA GLN A 47 -4.98 17.06 -10.93
C GLN A 47 -6.20 17.20 -9.99
N VAL A 48 -6.99 16.14 -9.82
CA VAL A 48 -8.16 16.13 -8.94
C VAL A 48 -7.74 16.29 -7.48
N LEU A 49 -6.71 15.54 -7.05
CA LEU A 49 -6.16 15.59 -5.68
C LEU A 49 -5.66 17.00 -5.30
N ASN A 50 -4.99 17.70 -6.22
CA ASN A 50 -4.48 19.05 -6.02
C ASN A 50 -5.48 20.16 -6.43
N GLY A 51 -6.65 19.78 -6.92
CA GLY A 51 -7.74 20.69 -7.24
C GLY A 51 -8.39 21.29 -5.97
N TRP A 52 -9.39 22.15 -6.17
CA TRP A 52 -10.06 22.85 -5.06
C TRP A 52 -10.74 21.90 -4.07
N LYS A 53 -11.37 20.81 -4.54
CA LYS A 53 -11.97 19.78 -3.68
C LYS A 53 -10.92 19.07 -2.81
N GLY A 54 -9.83 18.62 -3.43
CA GLY A 54 -8.75 17.97 -2.71
C GLY A 54 -8.13 18.88 -1.65
N LYS A 55 -7.91 20.16 -1.97
CA LYS A 55 -7.41 21.18 -1.01
C LYS A 55 -8.39 21.47 0.11
N MET A 56 -9.70 21.38 -0.14
CA MET A 56 -10.73 21.60 0.86
C MET A 56 -10.81 20.44 1.88
N PHE A 57 -10.73 19.19 1.41
CA PHE A 57 -10.93 18.01 2.25
C PHE A 57 -9.65 17.43 2.83
N PHE A 58 -8.50 17.62 2.17
CA PHE A 58 -7.24 17.02 2.58
C PHE A 58 -6.18 18.07 2.87
N SER A 59 -5.50 17.93 4.00
CA SER A 59 -4.33 18.73 4.31
C SER A 59 -3.22 18.54 3.26
N LYS A 60 -2.27 19.47 3.17
CA LYS A 60 -1.12 19.35 2.26
C LYS A 60 -0.38 18.02 2.50
N LYS A 61 -0.14 17.65 3.78
CA LYS A 61 0.54 16.41 4.16
C LYS A 61 -0.22 15.16 3.68
N THR A 62 -1.55 15.15 3.87
CA THR A 62 -2.39 14.04 3.42
C THR A 62 -2.35 13.91 1.90
N ARG A 63 -2.42 15.03 1.18
CA ARG A 63 -2.33 15.00 -0.28
C ARG A 63 -0.97 14.53 -0.78
N SER A 64 0.13 14.97 -0.14
CA SER A 64 1.47 14.46 -0.46
C SER A 64 1.56 12.95 -0.26
N LEU A 65 1.04 12.42 0.87
CA LEU A 65 1.00 10.99 1.13
C LEU A 65 0.16 10.22 0.10
N MET A 66 -0.99 10.77 -0.31
CA MET A 66 -1.85 10.17 -1.34
C MET A 66 -1.22 10.24 -2.75
N ALA A 67 -0.41 11.26 -3.04
CA ALA A 67 0.23 11.42 -4.34
C ALA A 67 1.27 10.33 -4.64
N ILE A 68 1.84 9.69 -3.62
CA ILE A 68 2.89 8.67 -3.77
C ILE A 68 2.43 7.53 -4.68
N ASP A 69 1.18 7.04 -4.55
CA ASP A 69 0.68 5.92 -5.37
C ASP A 69 0.62 6.28 -6.86
N ALA A 70 0.22 7.50 -7.18
CA ALA A 70 0.21 7.98 -8.56
C ALA A 70 1.62 8.21 -9.12
N LEU A 71 2.54 8.68 -8.28
CA LEU A 71 3.94 8.88 -8.66
C LEU A 71 4.68 7.54 -8.85
N LEU A 72 4.32 6.52 -8.07
CA LEU A 72 4.81 5.14 -8.28
C LEU A 72 4.40 4.62 -9.66
N MET A 73 3.15 4.83 -10.07
CA MET A 73 2.69 4.44 -11.41
C MET A 73 3.41 5.19 -12.54
N GLN A 74 3.94 6.38 -12.27
CA GLN A 74 4.70 7.20 -13.22
C GLN A 74 6.22 6.93 -13.16
N ASN A 75 6.68 6.05 -12.25
CA ASN A 75 8.11 5.80 -11.98
C ASN A 75 8.89 7.07 -11.55
N GLU A 76 8.22 8.02 -10.89
CA GLU A 76 8.79 9.30 -10.45
C GLU A 76 9.53 9.16 -9.10
N THR A 77 10.54 8.29 -9.06
CA THR A 77 11.26 7.91 -7.83
C THR A 77 11.84 9.11 -7.08
N ALA A 78 12.47 10.06 -7.79
CA ALA A 78 13.05 11.25 -7.16
C ALA A 78 12.00 12.13 -6.46
N LYS A 79 10.81 12.29 -7.06
CA LYS A 79 9.72 13.04 -6.44
C LYS A 79 9.15 12.34 -5.21
N ILE A 80 9.14 11.02 -5.22
CA ILE A 80 8.70 10.24 -4.06
C ILE A 80 9.67 10.41 -2.91
N GLU A 81 10.97 10.32 -3.15
CA GLU A 81 12.00 10.55 -2.11
C GLU A 81 11.90 11.96 -1.53
N GLU A 82 11.74 12.98 -2.37
CA GLU A 82 11.52 14.37 -1.90
C GLU A 82 10.27 14.46 -0.99
N ILE A 83 9.19 13.78 -1.33
CA ILE A 83 7.97 13.75 -0.51
C ILE A 83 8.26 13.08 0.83
N PHE A 84 8.98 11.96 0.87
CA PHE A 84 9.36 11.28 2.11
C PHE A 84 10.17 12.19 3.02
N GLU A 85 11.22 12.82 2.50
CA GLU A 85 12.03 13.78 3.26
C GLU A 85 11.21 14.93 3.82
N GLN A 86 10.30 15.51 3.02
CA GLN A 86 9.40 16.57 3.47
C GLN A 86 8.43 16.10 4.55
N LEU A 87 7.91 14.88 4.46
CA LEU A 87 6.95 14.34 5.41
C LEU A 87 7.62 13.90 6.71
N ASP A 88 8.83 13.36 6.66
CA ASP A 88 9.62 12.98 7.84
C ASP A 88 10.00 14.21 8.68
N ALA A 89 10.29 15.33 8.03
CA ALA A 89 10.65 16.57 8.71
C ALA A 89 9.49 17.22 9.48
N VAL A 90 8.24 16.75 9.32
CA VAL A 90 7.07 17.41 9.90
C VAL A 90 6.29 16.51 10.86
N LYS A 91 5.80 17.11 11.95
CA LYS A 91 4.94 16.39 12.88
C LYS A 91 3.64 15.92 12.20
N MET A 92 3.39 14.62 12.21
CA MET A 92 2.17 14.00 11.70
C MET A 92 1.38 13.30 12.82
N ASN A 93 0.07 13.08 12.59
CA ASN A 93 -0.69 12.20 13.47
C ASN A 93 -0.22 10.73 13.27
N PRO A 94 -0.42 9.86 14.29
CA PRO A 94 0.10 8.50 14.25
C PRO A 94 -0.39 7.67 13.04
N GLY A 95 -1.65 7.86 12.61
CA GLY A 95 -2.17 7.14 11.45
C GLY A 95 -1.47 7.51 10.14
N ASN A 96 -1.26 8.81 9.89
CA ASN A 96 -0.51 9.27 8.72
C ASN A 96 0.96 8.83 8.78
N LYS A 97 1.56 8.82 9.99
CA LYS A 97 2.93 8.36 10.17
C LYS A 97 3.07 6.85 9.91
N LEU A 98 2.09 6.06 10.33
CA LEU A 98 2.00 4.63 10.01
C LEU A 98 1.92 4.41 8.49
N GLY A 99 1.00 5.12 7.82
CA GLY A 99 0.84 5.04 6.36
C GLY A 99 2.09 5.50 5.59
N LEU A 100 2.81 6.52 6.09
CA LEU A 100 4.09 6.92 5.51
C LEU A 100 5.12 5.80 5.64
N ALA A 101 5.36 5.30 6.84
CA ALA A 101 6.33 4.24 7.09
C ALA A 101 6.04 2.96 6.27
N GLN A 102 4.76 2.59 6.11
CA GLN A 102 4.35 1.49 5.24
C GLN A 102 4.78 1.72 3.78
N LYS A 103 4.53 2.92 3.25
CA LYS A 103 4.90 3.27 1.86
C LYS A 103 6.42 3.33 1.67
N GLU A 104 7.14 3.84 2.66
CA GLU A 104 8.61 3.86 2.65
C GLU A 104 9.20 2.46 2.64
N VAL A 105 8.69 1.53 3.47
CA VAL A 105 9.14 0.13 3.47
C VAL A 105 9.00 -0.47 2.08
N SER A 106 7.82 -0.38 1.47
CA SER A 106 7.59 -0.93 0.13
C SER A 106 8.48 -0.28 -0.92
N PHE A 107 8.50 1.06 -0.96
CA PHE A 107 9.29 1.82 -1.95
C PHE A 107 10.78 1.54 -1.85
N TYR A 108 11.34 1.54 -0.63
CA TYR A 108 12.78 1.30 -0.45
C TYR A 108 13.18 -0.16 -0.70
N ILE A 109 12.28 -1.12 -0.50
CA ILE A 109 12.48 -2.50 -0.95
C ILE A 109 12.49 -2.55 -2.49
N ASP A 110 11.51 -1.97 -3.16
CA ASP A 110 11.39 -1.98 -4.62
C ASP A 110 12.59 -1.28 -5.30
N THR A 111 13.13 -0.25 -4.66
CA THR A 111 14.32 0.48 -5.13
C THR A 111 15.64 -0.07 -4.59
N LYS A 112 15.61 -1.21 -3.88
CA LYS A 112 16.80 -1.90 -3.29
C LYS A 112 17.59 -1.05 -2.31
N GLN A 113 16.96 -0.05 -1.68
CA GLN A 113 17.55 0.80 -0.63
C GLN A 113 17.29 0.18 0.75
N PHE A 114 17.83 -1.02 1.00
CA PHE A 114 17.47 -1.88 2.13
C PHE A 114 17.70 -1.24 3.51
N ASP A 115 18.76 -0.45 3.69
CA ASP A 115 19.01 0.26 4.96
C ASP A 115 17.88 1.26 5.28
N LYS A 116 17.38 1.98 4.27
CA LYS A 116 16.24 2.89 4.45
C LYS A 116 14.95 2.12 4.71
N ALA A 117 14.75 0.98 4.03
CA ALA A 117 13.60 0.12 4.26
C ALA A 117 13.55 -0.40 5.70
N LEU A 118 14.67 -0.88 6.23
CA LEU A 118 14.77 -1.35 7.62
C LEU A 118 14.51 -0.23 8.63
N LYS A 119 15.04 0.96 8.40
CA LYS A 119 14.76 2.13 9.24
C LYS A 119 13.27 2.51 9.26
N ALA A 120 12.63 2.50 8.08
CA ALA A 120 11.19 2.73 7.96
C ALA A 120 10.38 1.64 8.66
N TYR A 121 10.80 0.38 8.55
CA TYR A 121 10.18 -0.76 9.22
C TYR A 121 10.30 -0.67 10.75
N ASP A 122 11.45 -0.25 11.28
CA ASP A 122 11.61 -0.02 12.73
C ASP A 122 10.65 1.09 13.21
N THR A 123 10.54 2.18 12.46
CA THR A 123 9.56 3.25 12.73
C THR A 123 8.14 2.71 12.73
N LEU A 124 7.79 1.86 11.76
CA LEU A 124 6.47 1.23 11.66
C LEU A 124 6.18 0.34 12.87
N LYS A 125 7.13 -0.48 13.32
CA LYS A 125 7.01 -1.31 14.55
C LYS A 125 6.75 -0.47 15.80
N GLU A 126 7.52 0.61 15.98
CA GLU A 126 7.36 1.51 17.12
C GLU A 126 5.97 2.18 17.17
N ILE A 127 5.43 2.52 15.99
CA ILE A 127 4.09 3.10 15.91
C ILE A 127 3.04 2.02 16.18
N ALA A 128 3.15 0.88 15.52
CA ALA A 128 2.19 -0.23 15.64
C ALA A 128 2.05 -0.72 17.08
N ALA A 129 3.15 -0.77 17.84
CA ALA A 129 3.14 -1.16 19.26
C ALA A 129 2.27 -0.28 20.17
N LYS A 130 1.88 0.92 19.71
CA LYS A 130 1.03 1.86 20.45
C LYS A 130 -0.47 1.66 20.16
N PHE A 131 -0.80 0.79 19.21
CA PHE A 131 -2.18 0.55 18.79
C PHE A 131 -2.56 -0.91 19.00
N ASN A 132 -3.73 -1.11 19.59
CA ASN A 132 -4.37 -2.43 19.63
C ASN A 132 -5.51 -2.42 18.59
N ASN A 133 -5.15 -2.62 17.32
CA ASN A 133 -6.07 -2.50 16.20
C ASN A 133 -5.73 -3.54 15.12
N PRO A 134 -6.66 -4.44 14.76
CA PRO A 134 -6.41 -5.49 13.76
C PRO A 134 -5.90 -4.97 12.41
N GLN A 135 -6.31 -3.76 11.99
CA GLN A 135 -5.85 -3.16 10.76
C GLN A 135 -4.36 -2.77 10.84
N VAL A 136 -3.91 -2.25 11.99
CA VAL A 136 -2.50 -1.92 12.22
C VAL A 136 -1.65 -3.18 12.28
N GLU A 137 -2.14 -4.24 12.92
CA GLU A 137 -1.50 -5.55 12.96
C GLU A 137 -1.34 -6.15 11.55
N SER A 138 -2.37 -6.02 10.70
CA SER A 138 -2.32 -6.46 9.31
C SER A 138 -1.27 -5.71 8.50
N ILE A 139 -1.17 -4.38 8.67
CA ILE A 139 -0.13 -3.55 8.01
C ILE A 139 1.26 -3.97 8.48
N LEU A 140 1.44 -4.15 9.78
CA LEU A 140 2.73 -4.59 10.34
C LEU A 140 3.12 -5.96 9.80
N LYS A 141 2.19 -6.91 9.78
CA LYS A 141 2.42 -8.26 9.25
C LYS A 141 2.81 -8.24 7.77
N GLU A 142 2.13 -7.45 6.96
CA GLU A 142 2.46 -7.28 5.54
C GLU A 142 3.88 -6.72 5.35
N CYS A 143 4.26 -5.66 6.06
CA CYS A 143 5.61 -5.12 6.01
C CYS A 143 6.66 -6.10 6.56
N THR A 144 6.31 -6.91 7.57
CA THR A 144 7.18 -7.98 8.06
C THR A 144 7.46 -8.99 6.95
N PHE A 145 6.45 -9.46 6.23
CA PHE A 145 6.65 -10.35 5.09
C PHE A 145 7.55 -9.73 4.02
N LEU A 146 7.37 -8.45 3.70
CA LEU A 146 8.22 -7.78 2.73
C LEU A 146 9.69 -7.78 3.18
N VAL A 147 9.97 -7.43 4.44
CA VAL A 147 11.33 -7.42 4.99
C VAL A 147 11.95 -8.82 5.03
N GLU A 148 11.20 -9.81 5.55
CA GLU A 148 11.66 -11.18 5.66
C GLU A 148 11.96 -11.82 4.30
N ILE A 149 11.12 -11.56 3.29
CA ILE A 149 11.28 -12.14 1.96
C ILE A 149 12.38 -11.43 1.16
N TYR A 150 12.34 -10.09 1.09
CA TYR A 150 13.14 -9.34 0.13
C TYR A 150 14.49 -8.88 0.68
N ILE A 151 14.64 -8.79 2.01
CA ILE A 151 15.89 -8.36 2.65
C ILE A 151 16.58 -9.53 3.32
N HIS A 152 15.86 -10.30 4.15
CA HIS A 152 16.46 -11.38 4.92
C HIS A 152 16.49 -12.72 4.19
N HIS A 153 15.72 -12.86 3.11
CA HIS A 153 15.55 -14.12 2.38
C HIS A 153 15.17 -15.29 3.31
N ASN A 154 14.34 -14.97 4.32
CA ASN A 154 13.97 -15.90 5.37
C ASN A 154 13.02 -16.97 4.85
N THR A 155 13.52 -18.16 4.62
CA THR A 155 12.72 -19.28 4.09
C THR A 155 11.89 -20.00 5.15
N GLU A 156 12.03 -19.67 6.44
CA GLU A 156 11.24 -20.30 7.52
C GLU A 156 9.77 -19.88 7.51
N ILE A 157 9.46 -18.71 6.90
CA ILE A 157 8.07 -18.21 6.80
C ILE A 157 7.29 -18.84 5.63
N LEU A 158 7.88 -19.77 4.86
CA LEU A 158 7.28 -20.36 3.67
C LEU A 158 5.93 -21.03 3.95
N ASP A 159 5.87 -21.84 5.00
CA ASP A 159 4.65 -22.56 5.38
C ASP A 159 3.54 -21.59 5.78
N GLU A 160 3.87 -20.49 6.45
CA GLU A 160 2.90 -19.43 6.78
C GLU A 160 2.36 -18.74 5.54
N LEU A 161 3.20 -18.44 4.55
CA LEU A 161 2.75 -17.84 3.28
C LEU A 161 1.82 -18.77 2.50
N LEU A 162 2.13 -20.07 2.46
CA LEU A 162 1.29 -21.06 1.79
C LEU A 162 -0.06 -21.25 2.50
N ASP A 163 -0.07 -21.29 3.82
CA ASP A 163 -1.30 -21.34 4.63
C ASP A 163 -2.16 -20.10 4.39
N LEU A 164 -1.56 -18.92 4.34
CA LEU A 164 -2.28 -17.68 4.03
C LEU A 164 -2.83 -17.70 2.60
N ALA A 165 -2.05 -18.13 1.61
CA ALA A 165 -2.54 -18.28 0.24
C ALA A 165 -3.77 -19.21 0.18
N GLY A 166 -3.73 -20.33 0.90
CA GLY A 166 -4.85 -21.28 0.96
C GLY A 166 -6.11 -20.73 1.64
N LYS A 167 -5.98 -19.79 2.55
CA LYS A 167 -7.09 -19.14 3.27
C LYS A 167 -7.69 -17.94 2.54
N MET A 168 -7.00 -17.39 1.54
CA MET A 168 -7.47 -16.22 0.80
C MET A 168 -8.62 -16.59 -0.15
N SER A 169 -9.77 -15.92 0.00
CA SER A 169 -10.90 -16.04 -0.91
C SER A 169 -10.74 -15.19 -2.19
N ASN A 170 -9.95 -14.13 -2.12
CA ASN A 170 -9.68 -13.24 -3.25
C ASN A 170 -8.50 -13.78 -4.07
N PRO A 171 -8.71 -14.13 -5.35
CA PRO A 171 -7.66 -14.70 -6.21
C PRO A 171 -6.42 -13.80 -6.34
N PHE A 172 -6.61 -12.49 -6.37
CA PHE A 172 -5.49 -11.55 -6.48
C PHE A 172 -4.52 -11.67 -5.30
N TYR A 173 -5.04 -11.61 -4.08
CA TYR A 173 -4.18 -11.76 -2.88
C TYR A 173 -3.62 -13.18 -2.77
N GLN A 174 -4.38 -14.20 -3.13
CA GLN A 174 -3.88 -15.57 -3.22
C GLN A 174 -2.67 -15.64 -4.15
N GLY A 175 -2.77 -15.08 -5.36
CA GLY A 175 -1.68 -15.05 -6.33
C GLY A 175 -0.43 -14.32 -5.83
N ILE A 176 -0.59 -13.20 -5.11
CA ILE A 176 0.53 -12.48 -4.49
C ILE A 176 1.27 -13.34 -3.46
N PHE A 177 0.54 -14.06 -2.58
CA PHE A 177 1.18 -14.95 -1.60
C PHE A 177 1.87 -16.13 -2.26
N LEU A 178 1.29 -16.73 -3.31
CA LEU A 178 1.92 -17.80 -4.09
C LEU A 178 3.19 -17.32 -4.78
N TYR A 179 3.19 -16.13 -5.36
CA TYR A 179 4.38 -15.52 -5.94
C TYR A 179 5.51 -15.32 -4.90
N ARG A 180 5.15 -14.82 -3.72
CA ARG A 180 6.10 -14.64 -2.62
C ARG A 180 6.67 -15.98 -2.12
N ALA A 181 5.84 -17.01 -2.03
CA ALA A 181 6.28 -18.35 -1.69
C ALA A 181 7.21 -18.94 -2.77
N ALA A 182 6.91 -18.72 -4.06
CA ALA A 182 7.79 -19.11 -5.16
C ALA A 182 9.19 -18.47 -5.02
N LYS A 183 9.25 -17.20 -4.64
CA LYS A 183 10.53 -16.50 -4.37
C LYS A 183 11.33 -17.17 -3.26
N LEU A 184 10.68 -17.61 -2.18
CA LEU A 184 11.35 -18.32 -1.09
C LEU A 184 11.82 -19.72 -1.53
N TYR A 185 11.07 -20.45 -2.36
CA TYR A 185 11.55 -21.69 -2.97
C TYR A 185 12.78 -21.47 -3.84
N TYR A 186 12.82 -20.37 -4.59
CA TYR A 186 14.03 -20.01 -5.35
C TYR A 186 15.25 -19.83 -4.42
N PHE A 187 15.11 -19.13 -3.29
CA PHE A 187 16.20 -18.98 -2.32
C PHE A 187 16.59 -20.32 -1.65
N LYS A 188 15.68 -21.27 -1.55
CA LYS A 188 15.95 -22.66 -1.13
C LYS A 188 16.62 -23.52 -2.22
N GLN A 189 16.79 -22.98 -3.43
CA GLN A 189 17.28 -23.71 -4.61
C GLN A 189 16.34 -24.85 -5.04
N ASP A 190 15.05 -24.74 -4.74
CA ASP A 190 13.99 -25.67 -5.12
C ASP A 190 13.29 -25.14 -6.37
N GLU A 191 13.90 -25.34 -7.53
CA GLU A 191 13.40 -24.82 -8.81
C GLU A 191 12.05 -25.44 -9.22
N GLU A 192 11.80 -26.69 -8.85
CA GLU A 192 10.55 -27.39 -9.19
C GLU A 192 9.35 -26.72 -8.50
N ASN A 193 9.42 -26.56 -7.18
CA ASN A 193 8.35 -25.90 -6.43
C ASN A 193 8.24 -24.41 -6.73
N CYS A 194 9.38 -23.73 -6.98
CA CYS A 194 9.37 -22.34 -7.44
C CYS A 194 8.56 -22.20 -8.73
N ARG A 195 8.85 -23.01 -9.75
CA ARG A 195 8.16 -22.97 -11.04
C ARG A 195 6.68 -23.30 -10.90
N LYS A 196 6.34 -24.33 -10.14
CA LYS A 196 4.96 -24.73 -9.89
C LYS A 196 4.14 -23.57 -9.29
N LEU A 197 4.66 -22.92 -8.25
CA LEU A 197 3.95 -21.82 -7.62
C LEU A 197 3.88 -20.56 -8.49
N LEU A 198 4.86 -20.31 -9.35
CA LEU A 198 4.78 -19.24 -10.36
C LEU A 198 3.65 -19.49 -11.37
N GLU A 199 3.46 -20.74 -11.84
CA GLU A 199 2.34 -21.09 -12.71
C GLU A 199 0.98 -20.87 -12.01
N GLU A 200 0.85 -21.34 -10.78
CA GLU A 200 -0.36 -21.14 -9.99
C GLU A 200 -0.64 -19.64 -9.73
N ALA A 201 0.39 -18.87 -9.38
CA ALA A 201 0.28 -17.41 -9.18
C ALA A 201 -0.15 -16.69 -10.46
N LYS A 202 0.41 -17.06 -11.62
CA LYS A 202 0.04 -16.51 -12.93
C LYS A 202 -1.45 -16.68 -13.21
N GLU A 203 -2.01 -17.88 -12.95
CA GLU A 203 -3.44 -18.13 -13.13
C GLU A 203 -4.33 -17.27 -12.23
N LYS A 204 -3.91 -17.05 -10.98
CA LYS A 204 -4.65 -16.20 -10.02
C LYS A 204 -4.58 -14.72 -10.34
N LEU A 205 -3.52 -14.28 -11.01
CA LEU A 205 -3.21 -12.88 -11.31
C LEU A 205 -3.54 -12.47 -12.76
N GLN A 206 -4.36 -13.25 -13.46
CA GLN A 206 -4.76 -12.98 -14.83
C GLN A 206 -5.27 -11.54 -15.03
N GLY A 207 -4.86 -10.91 -16.13
CA GLY A 207 -5.25 -9.54 -16.49
C GLY A 207 -4.53 -8.45 -15.70
N THR A 208 -3.53 -8.79 -14.88
CA THR A 208 -2.73 -7.82 -14.12
C THR A 208 -1.31 -7.70 -14.68
N ALA A 209 -0.59 -6.64 -14.26
CA ALA A 209 0.83 -6.49 -14.57
C ALA A 209 1.69 -7.63 -13.97
N TRP A 210 1.24 -8.23 -12.87
CA TRP A 210 1.90 -9.38 -12.25
C TRP A 210 1.88 -10.62 -13.16
N GLU A 211 0.78 -10.87 -13.85
CA GLU A 211 0.71 -11.97 -14.82
C GLU A 211 1.78 -11.84 -15.90
N VAL A 212 1.92 -10.63 -16.46
CA VAL A 212 2.92 -10.36 -17.50
C VAL A 212 4.34 -10.58 -16.98
N MET A 213 4.63 -10.09 -15.78
CA MET A 213 5.92 -10.24 -15.11
C MET A 213 6.25 -11.72 -14.84
N ILE A 214 5.30 -12.46 -14.27
CA ILE A 214 5.49 -13.89 -13.95
C ILE A 214 5.67 -14.72 -15.23
N ARG A 215 4.92 -14.42 -16.28
CA ARG A 215 5.10 -15.08 -17.58
C ARG A 215 6.51 -14.90 -18.13
N GLN A 216 7.06 -13.68 -18.09
CA GLN A 216 8.45 -13.43 -18.47
C GLN A 216 9.45 -14.27 -17.67
N MET A 217 9.24 -14.37 -16.33
CA MET A 217 10.09 -15.21 -15.49
C MET A 217 10.06 -16.68 -15.90
N LEU A 218 8.88 -17.21 -16.23
CA LEU A 218 8.71 -18.61 -16.64
C LEU A 218 9.29 -18.92 -18.01
N GLU A 219 9.24 -17.96 -18.95
CA GLU A 219 9.70 -18.11 -20.35
C GLU A 219 11.20 -17.82 -20.48
N GLU A 220 11.72 -16.79 -19.84
CA GLU A 220 13.08 -16.32 -20.05
C GLU A 220 14.06 -16.91 -19.02
N ASN A 221 13.79 -16.68 -17.73
CA ASN A 221 14.65 -17.17 -16.65
C ASN A 221 13.92 -17.14 -15.28
N PRO A 222 13.70 -18.28 -14.63
CA PRO A 222 13.16 -18.32 -13.26
C PRO A 222 14.00 -17.53 -12.24
N ALA A 223 15.30 -17.34 -12.48
CA ALA A 223 16.16 -16.54 -11.62
C ALA A 223 15.74 -15.07 -11.50
N LEU A 224 14.95 -14.53 -12.44
CA LEU A 224 14.35 -13.19 -12.35
C LEU A 224 13.42 -13.01 -11.13
N VAL A 225 12.96 -14.11 -10.56
CA VAL A 225 12.23 -14.11 -9.27
C VAL A 225 13.07 -13.50 -8.14
N ALA A 226 14.38 -13.71 -8.13
CA ALA A 226 15.27 -13.15 -7.12
C ALA A 226 15.50 -11.65 -7.30
N GLU A 227 15.46 -11.17 -8.54
CA GLU A 227 15.82 -9.79 -8.88
C GLU A 227 14.67 -8.79 -8.70
N ARG A 228 13.45 -9.27 -8.67
CA ARG A 228 12.20 -8.50 -8.54
C ARG A 228 11.42 -8.92 -7.31
#